data_aca19eb9ae36a7b680f9f35750bd06f4
#
_entry.id   aca19eb9ae36a7b680f9f35750bd06f4
#
_cell.length_a   1.000
_cell.length_b   1.000
_cell.length_c   1.000
_cell.angle_alpha   90.00
_cell.angle_beta   90.00
_cell.angle_gamma   90.00
#
_symmetry.space_group_name_H-M   'P 1'
#
loop_
_entity.id
_entity.type
_entity.pdbx_description
1 polymer ?
#
loop_
_entity_poly.entity_id
_entity_poly.type
_entity_poly.pdbx_seq_one_letter_code
_entity_poly.pdbx_strand_id
1 'polypeptide(L)'
;MTLALDALRSELLSRYPKWHPDLSSVGEGLHFEVFHAVHPLWGDVSIKVPRARFISNDNDDHIDARDLLRQEAMLNGFVADHGLPTPRVFDLHVDGVATDYLIGTYLEHDHSTPSPRECGALLARMHAILPPENLKCVAEVEDTLWRTIATLIVRRSRAVERLAGITLPTLHESEICDLLNGSAGHAPSAILHMDFRSANILTRDSQVVGIIDWGNALVGDPALEVARIAEYGLWDDDFATAYGSNPLLQRPAHVALLYRLYTATMLAVVFLSEAPDPANAQVSVERVQELYRSLLPSPPRL
;
A
#
# COMPACT_ATOMS: atom_id res chain seq x y z
N MET A 1 -3.55 24.99 -5.31
CA MET A 1 -3.40 25.00 -3.84
C MET A 1 -4.44 25.84 -3.11
N THR A 2 -4.61 27.12 -3.38
CA THR A 2 -5.51 28.02 -2.63
C THR A 2 -6.99 27.61 -2.68
N LEU A 3 -7.54 27.24 -3.84
CA LEU A 3 -8.96 26.88 -4.01
C LEU A 3 -9.37 25.59 -3.27
N ALA A 4 -8.52 24.57 -3.26
CA ALA A 4 -8.80 23.31 -2.54
C ALA A 4 -8.78 23.51 -1.03
N LEU A 5 -7.87 24.36 -0.51
CA LEU A 5 -7.77 24.68 0.90
C LEU A 5 -8.98 25.51 1.38
N ASP A 6 -9.46 26.45 0.56
CA ASP A 6 -10.64 27.25 0.86
C ASP A 6 -11.92 26.39 0.84
N ALA A 7 -12.02 25.43 -0.08
CA ALA A 7 -13.11 24.46 -0.13
C ALA A 7 -13.13 23.58 1.14
N LEU A 8 -11.96 23.08 1.56
CA LEU A 8 -11.83 22.31 2.80
C LEU A 8 -12.23 23.12 4.02
N ARG A 9 -11.74 24.36 4.15
CA ARG A 9 -12.13 25.26 5.24
C ARG A 9 -13.62 25.50 5.29
N SER A 10 -14.24 25.74 4.14
CA SER A 10 -15.69 25.96 4.03
C SER A 10 -16.46 24.72 4.49
N GLU A 11 -16.04 23.52 4.09
CA GLU A 11 -16.68 22.26 4.50
C GLU A 11 -16.53 22.02 6.00
N LEU A 12 -15.31 22.21 6.55
CA LEU A 12 -15.06 22.07 7.99
C LEU A 12 -15.85 23.07 8.82
N LEU A 13 -15.96 24.32 8.39
CA LEU A 13 -16.78 25.33 9.06
C LEU A 13 -18.28 25.00 9.01
N SER A 14 -18.76 24.47 7.90
CA SER A 14 -20.15 24.04 7.77
C SER A 14 -20.48 22.94 8.76
N ARG A 15 -19.59 21.98 8.92
CA ARG A 15 -19.80 20.82 9.80
C ARG A 15 -19.46 21.11 11.26
N TYR A 16 -18.47 21.95 11.51
CA TYR A 16 -17.99 22.35 12.83
C TYR A 16 -17.99 23.88 12.98
N PRO A 17 -19.15 24.53 13.16
CA PRO A 17 -19.27 26.00 13.12
C PRO A 17 -18.44 26.76 14.15
N LYS A 18 -17.96 26.05 15.20
CA LYS A 18 -17.12 26.64 16.27
C LYS A 18 -15.63 26.37 16.07
N TRP A 19 -15.27 25.64 14.99
CA TRP A 19 -13.88 25.32 14.68
C TRP A 19 -13.39 26.17 13.50
N HIS A 20 -12.42 26.99 13.76
CA HIS A 20 -11.73 27.78 12.74
C HIS A 20 -10.32 27.24 12.58
N PRO A 21 -10.11 26.17 11.77
CA PRO A 21 -8.82 25.51 11.70
C PRO A 21 -7.76 26.38 11.04
N ASP A 22 -6.59 26.47 11.69
CA ASP A 22 -5.35 26.87 11.04
C ASP A 22 -4.72 25.61 10.44
N LEU A 23 -4.85 25.47 9.11
CA LEU A 23 -4.45 24.28 8.38
C LEU A 23 -3.00 24.44 7.92
N SER A 24 -2.11 23.58 8.38
CA SER A 24 -0.74 23.46 7.91
C SER A 24 -0.55 22.16 7.14
N SER A 25 0.03 22.23 5.94
CA SER A 25 0.37 21.02 5.16
C SER A 25 1.51 20.29 5.85
N VAL A 26 1.32 18.99 6.11
CA VAL A 26 2.30 18.12 6.79
C VAL A 26 2.67 16.87 5.99
N GLY A 27 2.00 16.62 4.87
CA GLY A 27 2.30 15.50 3.99
C GLY A 27 1.67 15.66 2.61
N GLU A 28 2.42 15.24 1.59
CA GLU A 28 1.96 15.19 0.21
C GLU A 28 2.23 13.81 -0.37
N GLY A 29 1.15 13.05 -0.60
CA GLY A 29 1.19 11.78 -1.32
C GLY A 29 0.79 11.95 -2.79
N LEU A 30 0.87 10.87 -3.57
CA LEU A 30 0.43 10.85 -4.98
C LEU A 30 -1.04 11.25 -5.11
N HIS A 31 -1.91 10.76 -4.23
CA HIS A 31 -3.36 10.86 -4.34
C HIS A 31 -4.00 11.72 -3.26
N PHE A 32 -3.30 12.01 -2.16
CA PHE A 32 -3.82 12.72 -1.01
C PHE A 32 -2.90 13.84 -0.57
N GLU A 33 -3.49 14.87 0.03
CA GLU A 33 -2.82 15.87 0.85
C GLU A 33 -3.20 15.64 2.31
N VAL A 34 -2.27 15.89 3.23
CA VAL A 34 -2.51 15.78 4.66
C VAL A 34 -2.22 17.10 5.33
N PHE A 35 -3.18 17.58 6.09
CA PHE A 35 -3.09 18.81 6.86
C PHE A 35 -3.09 18.48 8.35
N HIS A 36 -2.34 19.25 9.12
CA HIS A 36 -2.43 19.31 10.58
C HIS A 36 -3.28 20.49 10.99
N ALA A 37 -4.06 20.30 12.06
CA ALA A 37 -4.80 21.37 12.74
C ALA A 37 -5.04 21.01 14.21
N VAL A 38 -5.40 21.99 15.03
CA VAL A 38 -5.82 21.76 16.42
C VAL A 38 -7.35 21.85 16.49
N HIS A 39 -7.99 20.74 16.88
CA HIS A 39 -9.43 20.68 17.08
C HIS A 39 -9.79 20.92 18.56
N PRO A 40 -10.84 21.73 18.89
CA PRO A 40 -11.17 22.09 20.28
C PRO A 40 -11.46 20.90 21.20
N LEU A 41 -11.96 19.78 20.67
CA LEU A 41 -12.33 18.59 21.43
C LEU A 41 -11.31 17.43 21.30
N TRP A 42 -10.62 17.34 20.16
CA TRP A 42 -9.78 16.20 19.82
C TRP A 42 -8.29 16.48 19.92
N GLY A 43 -7.89 17.75 20.12
CA GLY A 43 -6.49 18.17 20.14
C GLY A 43 -5.88 18.18 18.73
N ASP A 44 -4.63 17.74 18.62
CA ASP A 44 -3.94 17.69 17.33
C ASP A 44 -4.52 16.61 16.41
N VAL A 45 -4.94 17.04 15.22
CA VAL A 45 -5.58 16.18 14.23
C VAL A 45 -4.84 16.24 12.89
N SER A 46 -4.83 15.12 12.19
CA SER A 46 -4.51 15.03 10.77
C SER A 46 -5.80 15.01 9.94
N ILE A 47 -5.80 15.73 8.83
CA ILE A 47 -6.92 15.80 7.89
C ILE A 47 -6.40 15.34 6.53
N LYS A 48 -6.77 14.14 6.12
CA LYS A 48 -6.40 13.55 4.82
C LYS A 48 -7.48 13.87 3.79
N VAL A 49 -7.06 14.48 2.69
CA VAL A 49 -7.95 15.02 1.65
C VAL A 49 -7.52 14.48 0.29
N PRO A 50 -8.42 13.93 -0.53
CA PRO A 50 -8.06 13.46 -1.87
C PRO A 50 -7.78 14.64 -2.82
N ARG A 51 -6.74 14.50 -3.64
CA ARG A 51 -6.41 15.48 -4.70
C ARG A 51 -7.40 15.43 -5.84
N ALA A 52 -7.99 14.27 -6.10
CA ALA A 52 -9.02 14.01 -7.09
C ALA A 52 -9.94 12.89 -6.60
N ARG A 53 -11.19 12.90 -7.04
CA ARG A 53 -12.14 11.85 -6.67
C ARG A 53 -11.78 10.51 -7.30
N PHE A 54 -11.38 10.50 -8.55
CA PHE A 54 -11.04 9.27 -9.26
C PHE A 54 -9.55 9.24 -9.57
N ILE A 55 -8.94 8.11 -9.24
CA ILE A 55 -7.54 7.79 -9.51
C ILE A 55 -7.54 6.82 -10.68
N SER A 56 -6.83 7.17 -11.75
CA SER A 56 -6.66 6.30 -12.91
C SER A 56 -5.26 6.52 -13.47
N ASN A 57 -4.44 5.49 -13.42
CA ASN A 57 -3.07 5.49 -13.89
C ASN A 57 -2.70 4.06 -14.36
N ASP A 58 -1.44 3.79 -14.63
CA ASP A 58 -0.99 2.47 -15.09
C ASP A 58 -1.00 1.39 -13.99
N ASN A 59 -0.92 1.78 -12.71
CA ASN A 59 -1.05 0.85 -11.57
C ASN A 59 -2.51 0.64 -11.16
N ASP A 60 -3.30 1.72 -11.18
CA ASP A 60 -4.63 1.75 -10.60
C ASP A 60 -5.65 2.20 -11.65
N ASP A 61 -6.72 1.45 -11.82
CA ASP A 61 -7.76 1.72 -12.81
C ASP A 61 -9.05 2.13 -12.14
N HIS A 62 -9.39 3.42 -12.28
CA HIS A 62 -10.67 4.01 -11.88
C HIS A 62 -11.05 3.78 -10.41
N ILE A 63 -10.11 4.02 -9.49
CA ILE A 63 -10.36 3.93 -8.04
C ILE A 63 -11.07 5.20 -7.57
N ASP A 64 -12.18 5.07 -6.84
CA ASP A 64 -12.79 6.19 -6.12
C ASP A 64 -12.02 6.44 -4.81
N ALA A 65 -11.43 7.62 -4.66
CA ALA A 65 -10.69 8.01 -3.46
C ALA A 65 -11.53 7.99 -2.18
N ARG A 66 -12.86 8.07 -2.28
CA ARG A 66 -13.78 7.90 -1.16
C ARG A 66 -13.71 6.48 -0.59
N ASP A 67 -13.56 5.48 -1.45
CA ASP A 67 -13.45 4.09 -1.00
C ASP A 67 -12.10 3.85 -0.29
N LEU A 68 -11.03 4.52 -0.73
CA LEU A 68 -9.75 4.52 -0.01
C LEU A 68 -9.85 5.17 1.37
N LEU A 69 -10.58 6.30 1.50
CA LEU A 69 -10.81 6.93 2.80
C LEU A 69 -11.65 6.05 3.73
N ARG A 70 -12.69 5.38 3.20
CA ARG A 70 -13.51 4.40 3.96
C ARG A 70 -12.67 3.22 4.42
N GLN A 71 -11.85 2.67 3.53
CA GLN A 71 -10.93 1.58 3.85
C GLN A 71 -9.95 1.98 4.94
N GLU A 72 -9.31 3.14 4.82
CA GLU A 72 -8.36 3.62 5.82
C GLU A 72 -9.02 3.85 7.18
N ALA A 73 -10.21 4.45 7.21
CA ALA A 73 -10.97 4.63 8.45
C ALA A 73 -11.30 3.30 9.13
N MET A 74 -11.75 2.32 8.36
CA MET A 74 -12.11 0.99 8.85
C MET A 74 -10.88 0.22 9.33
N LEU A 75 -9.79 0.18 8.55
CA LEU A 75 -8.58 -0.56 8.91
C LEU A 75 -7.87 0.06 10.10
N ASN A 76 -7.78 1.40 10.18
CA ASN A 76 -7.22 2.08 11.37
C ASN A 76 -7.96 1.66 12.64
N GLY A 77 -9.30 1.64 12.64
CA GLY A 77 -10.08 1.18 13.78
C GLY A 77 -9.81 -0.28 14.11
N PHE A 78 -9.89 -1.14 13.10
CA PHE A 78 -9.73 -2.58 13.27
C PHE A 78 -8.34 -2.98 13.80
N VAL A 79 -7.26 -2.45 13.24
CA VAL A 79 -5.91 -2.81 13.67
C VAL A 79 -5.54 -2.17 15.02
N ALA A 80 -6.11 -0.98 15.34
CA ALA A 80 -5.99 -0.39 16.67
C ALA A 80 -6.60 -1.27 17.78
N ASP A 81 -7.76 -1.86 17.51
CA ASP A 81 -8.44 -2.78 18.44
C ASP A 81 -7.60 -4.05 18.70
N HIS A 82 -6.66 -4.37 17.80
CA HIS A 82 -5.69 -5.45 17.95
C HIS A 82 -4.32 -4.97 18.49
N GLY A 83 -4.25 -3.74 18.99
CA GLY A 83 -3.07 -3.18 19.65
C GLY A 83 -1.92 -2.80 18.72
N LEU A 84 -2.19 -2.59 17.42
CA LEU A 84 -1.21 -2.00 16.52
C LEU A 84 -1.27 -0.47 16.60
N PRO A 85 -0.11 0.23 16.53
CA PRO A 85 -0.07 1.68 16.54
C PRO A 85 -0.63 2.22 15.22
N THR A 86 -1.69 3.03 15.28
CA THR A 86 -2.32 3.65 14.12
C THR A 86 -3.12 4.87 14.56
N PRO A 87 -3.38 5.88 13.69
CA PRO A 87 -4.19 7.02 14.04
C PRO A 87 -5.61 6.61 14.43
N ARG A 88 -6.10 7.14 15.55
CA ARG A 88 -7.52 7.03 15.88
C ARG A 88 -8.34 7.89 14.92
N VAL A 89 -9.37 7.34 14.32
CA VAL A 89 -10.30 8.07 13.46
C VAL A 89 -11.34 8.81 14.31
N PHE A 90 -11.55 10.09 14.02
CA PHE A 90 -12.54 10.93 14.68
C PHE A 90 -13.76 11.20 13.78
N ASP A 91 -13.52 11.44 12.49
CA ASP A 91 -14.59 11.68 11.52
C ASP A 91 -14.16 11.24 10.12
N LEU A 92 -15.14 10.77 9.35
CA LEU A 92 -15.01 10.45 7.94
C LEU A 92 -16.14 11.15 7.18
N HIS A 93 -15.80 12.02 6.27
CA HIS A 93 -16.74 12.75 5.42
C HIS A 93 -16.43 12.50 3.95
N VAL A 94 -17.28 11.71 3.30
CA VAL A 94 -17.09 11.25 1.91
C VAL A 94 -18.23 11.56 0.98
N ASP A 95 -19.18 12.37 1.45
CA ASP A 95 -20.34 12.83 0.67
C ASP A 95 -20.41 14.37 0.68
N GLY A 96 -19.28 15.02 0.90
CA GLY A 96 -19.14 16.47 0.93
C GLY A 96 -19.52 17.11 -0.40
N VAL A 97 -20.12 18.30 -0.31
CA VAL A 97 -20.44 19.11 -1.48
C VAL A 97 -19.16 19.77 -2.03
N ALA A 98 -18.26 20.17 -1.14
CA ALA A 98 -17.05 20.89 -1.48
C ALA A 98 -15.83 19.98 -1.53
N THR A 99 -15.66 19.10 -0.54
CA THR A 99 -14.53 18.17 -0.48
C THR A 99 -14.79 17.01 0.46
N ASP A 100 -14.16 15.87 0.18
CA ASP A 100 -14.15 14.69 1.04
C ASP A 100 -12.92 14.72 1.94
N TYR A 101 -13.00 14.15 3.16
CA TYR A 101 -11.86 14.09 4.07
C TYR A 101 -12.01 12.99 5.13
N LEU A 102 -10.87 12.63 5.72
CA LEU A 102 -10.74 11.79 6.90
C LEU A 102 -10.01 12.58 8.00
N ILE A 103 -10.59 12.68 9.19
CA ILE A 103 -9.94 13.27 10.37
C ILE A 103 -9.51 12.17 11.32
N GLY A 104 -8.23 12.14 11.64
CA GLY A 104 -7.64 11.24 12.62
C GLY A 104 -6.73 11.96 13.60
N THR A 105 -6.23 11.23 14.59
CA THR A 105 -5.18 11.74 15.49
C THR A 105 -3.95 12.13 14.66
N TYR A 106 -3.42 13.32 14.87
CA TYR A 106 -2.08 13.64 14.40
C TYR A 106 -1.07 12.94 15.30
N LEU A 107 -0.29 12.05 14.70
CA LEU A 107 0.80 11.37 15.41
C LEU A 107 2.07 12.19 15.26
N GLU A 108 2.50 12.80 16.35
CA GLU A 108 3.75 13.55 16.37
C GLU A 108 4.93 12.60 16.09
N HIS A 109 5.75 12.92 15.10
CA HIS A 109 6.86 12.10 14.64
C HIS A 109 8.05 12.98 14.26
N ASP A 110 9.25 12.42 14.30
CA ASP A 110 10.52 13.13 14.07
C ASP A 110 11.26 12.66 12.82
N HIS A 111 10.62 11.80 12.01
CA HIS A 111 11.20 11.17 10.80
C HIS A 111 12.46 10.34 11.09
N SER A 112 12.70 9.92 12.33
CA SER A 112 13.76 8.98 12.64
C SER A 112 13.51 7.66 11.90
N THR A 113 14.58 6.98 11.51
CA THR A 113 14.45 5.69 10.80
C THR A 113 13.96 4.61 11.77
N PRO A 114 12.87 3.90 11.46
CA PRO A 114 12.41 2.81 12.30
C PRO A 114 13.44 1.68 12.33
N SER A 115 13.59 1.04 13.48
CA SER A 115 14.45 -0.13 13.62
C SER A 115 13.93 -1.29 12.75
N PRO A 116 14.76 -1.92 11.90
CA PRO A 116 14.36 -3.10 11.13
C PRO A 116 13.76 -4.20 12.02
N ARG A 117 14.33 -4.40 13.19
CA ARG A 117 13.84 -5.36 14.19
C ARG A 117 12.43 -5.03 14.68
N GLU A 118 12.17 -3.76 14.98
CA GLU A 118 10.83 -3.32 15.39
C GLU A 118 9.82 -3.46 14.25
N CYS A 119 10.20 -3.10 13.02
CA CYS A 119 9.38 -3.27 11.83
C CYS A 119 9.04 -4.74 11.59
N GLY A 120 10.02 -5.66 11.69
CA GLY A 120 9.80 -7.09 11.54
C GLY A 120 8.81 -7.65 12.58
N ALA A 121 8.99 -7.28 13.85
CA ALA A 121 8.07 -7.69 14.91
C ALA A 121 6.65 -7.12 14.73
N LEU A 122 6.55 -5.88 14.28
CA LEU A 122 5.27 -5.21 14.02
C LEU A 122 4.52 -5.84 12.85
N LEU A 123 5.22 -6.13 11.75
CA LEU A 123 4.65 -6.83 10.60
C LEU A 123 4.20 -8.25 10.97
N ALA A 124 4.98 -8.99 11.77
CA ALA A 124 4.60 -10.31 12.25
C ALA A 124 3.30 -10.27 13.09
N ARG A 125 3.18 -9.26 13.97
CA ARG A 125 1.94 -9.05 14.74
C ARG A 125 0.75 -8.73 13.84
N MET A 126 0.94 -7.89 12.84
CA MET A 126 -0.11 -7.55 11.86
C MET A 126 -0.57 -8.79 11.10
N HIS A 127 0.34 -9.60 10.59
CA HIS A 127 0.02 -10.83 9.87
C HIS A 127 -0.61 -11.93 10.76
N ALA A 128 -0.51 -11.82 12.07
CA ALA A 128 -1.19 -12.73 13.01
C ALA A 128 -2.67 -12.35 13.27
N ILE A 129 -3.11 -11.17 12.82
CA ILE A 129 -4.49 -10.72 12.97
C ILE A 129 -5.35 -11.40 11.90
N LEU A 130 -6.37 -12.12 12.33
CA LEU A 130 -7.36 -12.68 11.41
C LEU A 130 -8.24 -11.56 10.86
N PRO A 131 -8.33 -11.42 9.53
CA PRO A 131 -9.18 -10.40 8.92
C PRO A 131 -10.66 -10.68 9.24
N PRO A 132 -11.50 -9.64 9.31
CA PRO A 132 -12.95 -9.82 9.42
C PRO A 132 -13.48 -10.65 8.24
N GLU A 133 -14.50 -11.47 8.51
CA GLU A 133 -15.22 -12.14 7.43
C GLU A 133 -15.76 -11.12 6.41
N ASN A 134 -15.56 -11.40 5.13
CA ASN A 134 -16.00 -10.53 4.02
C ASN A 134 -15.32 -9.16 3.93
N LEU A 135 -14.19 -8.95 4.62
CA LEU A 135 -13.37 -7.77 4.35
C LEU A 135 -12.90 -7.82 2.90
N LYS A 136 -13.27 -6.80 2.14
CA LYS A 136 -12.80 -6.58 0.76
C LYS A 136 -12.07 -5.25 0.71
N CYS A 137 -10.82 -5.29 0.23
CA CYS A 137 -10.02 -4.10 0.07
C CYS A 137 -10.14 -3.52 -1.35
N VAL A 138 -9.92 -2.21 -1.50
CA VAL A 138 -10.04 -1.51 -2.79
C VAL A 138 -9.08 -2.06 -3.83
N ALA A 139 -7.88 -2.47 -3.40
CA ALA A 139 -6.87 -3.04 -4.28
C ALA A 139 -7.21 -4.46 -4.79
N GLU A 140 -8.28 -5.10 -4.28
CA GLU A 140 -8.80 -6.38 -4.75
C GLU A 140 -9.71 -6.16 -5.97
N VAL A 141 -9.11 -5.95 -7.13
CA VAL A 141 -9.81 -5.59 -8.37
C VAL A 141 -10.62 -6.72 -8.98
N GLU A 142 -10.40 -7.96 -8.52
CA GLU A 142 -11.08 -9.18 -8.99
C GLU A 142 -11.80 -9.90 -7.84
N ASP A 143 -12.50 -10.99 -8.15
CA ASP A 143 -13.26 -11.78 -7.18
C ASP A 143 -12.38 -12.67 -6.27
N THR A 144 -11.15 -12.92 -6.68
CA THR A 144 -10.16 -13.66 -5.91
C THR A 144 -8.80 -12.97 -5.89
N LEU A 145 -8.03 -13.18 -4.83
CA LEU A 145 -6.66 -12.66 -4.72
C LEU A 145 -5.79 -13.11 -5.91
N TRP A 146 -5.91 -14.37 -6.34
CA TRP A 146 -5.10 -14.92 -7.43
C TRP A 146 -5.40 -14.24 -8.77
N ARG A 147 -6.67 -13.98 -9.05
CA ARG A 147 -7.06 -13.23 -10.24
C ARG A 147 -6.62 -11.78 -10.16
N THR A 148 -6.78 -11.13 -8.99
CA THR A 148 -6.24 -9.78 -8.76
C THR A 148 -4.74 -9.71 -9.05
N ILE A 149 -3.94 -10.65 -8.52
CA ILE A 149 -2.49 -10.69 -8.77
C ILE A 149 -2.20 -10.90 -10.26
N ALA A 150 -2.89 -11.86 -10.92
CA ALA A 150 -2.67 -12.16 -12.32
C ALA A 150 -3.00 -10.97 -13.24
N THR A 151 -4.18 -10.38 -13.06
CA THR A 151 -4.64 -9.20 -13.81
C THR A 151 -3.66 -8.03 -13.65
N LEU A 152 -3.21 -7.75 -12.42
CA LEU A 152 -2.30 -6.64 -12.16
C LEU A 152 -0.89 -6.90 -12.69
N ILE A 153 -0.36 -8.13 -12.62
CA ILE A 153 0.93 -8.47 -13.25
C ILE A 153 0.85 -8.22 -14.75
N VAL A 154 -0.17 -8.75 -15.43
CA VAL A 154 -0.29 -8.62 -16.90
C VAL A 154 -0.49 -7.17 -17.32
N ARG A 155 -1.35 -6.42 -16.64
CA ARG A 155 -1.58 -5.00 -16.92
C ARG A 155 -0.31 -4.17 -16.75
N ARG A 156 0.36 -4.31 -15.59
CA ARG A 156 1.58 -3.56 -15.27
C ARG A 156 2.75 -3.95 -16.17
N SER A 157 2.87 -5.22 -16.56
CA SER A 157 3.89 -5.65 -17.53
C SER A 157 3.72 -4.98 -18.89
N ARG A 158 2.48 -4.88 -19.39
CA ARG A 158 2.19 -4.12 -20.64
C ARG A 158 2.51 -2.64 -20.49
N ALA A 159 2.23 -2.06 -19.33
CA ALA A 159 2.63 -0.67 -19.04
C ALA A 159 4.16 -0.50 -19.06
N VAL A 160 4.90 -1.41 -18.43
CA VAL A 160 6.37 -1.41 -18.44
C VAL A 160 6.91 -1.54 -19.87
N GLU A 161 6.39 -2.46 -20.68
CA GLU A 161 6.78 -2.60 -22.10
C GLU A 161 6.60 -1.28 -22.86
N ARG A 162 5.44 -0.66 -22.70
CA ARG A 162 5.09 0.58 -23.38
C ARG A 162 5.95 1.76 -22.92
N LEU A 163 6.12 1.92 -21.60
CA LEU A 163 6.81 3.06 -20.99
C LEU A 163 8.33 2.97 -21.16
N ALA A 164 8.90 1.77 -21.07
CA ALA A 164 10.34 1.54 -21.18
C ALA A 164 10.80 1.22 -22.62
N GLY A 165 9.87 0.98 -23.55
CA GLY A 165 10.22 0.61 -24.93
C GLY A 165 10.89 -0.76 -25.06
N ILE A 166 10.53 -1.72 -24.22
CA ILE A 166 11.07 -3.08 -24.18
C ILE A 166 10.01 -4.11 -24.58
N THR A 167 10.42 -5.37 -24.78
CA THR A 167 9.53 -6.51 -24.93
C THR A 167 9.79 -7.51 -23.83
N LEU A 168 8.70 -7.95 -23.17
CA LEU A 168 8.71 -9.02 -22.18
C LEU A 168 8.14 -10.31 -22.77
N PRO A 169 8.54 -11.48 -22.29
CA PRO A 169 7.87 -12.72 -22.65
C PRO A 169 6.39 -12.67 -22.29
N THR A 170 5.54 -13.27 -23.10
CA THR A 170 4.09 -13.28 -22.82
C THR A 170 3.78 -14.19 -21.64
N LEU A 171 3.05 -13.68 -20.67
CA LEU A 171 2.42 -14.39 -19.57
C LEU A 171 0.92 -14.12 -19.64
N HIS A 172 0.10 -15.19 -19.71
CA HIS A 172 -1.35 -15.07 -19.73
C HIS A 172 -1.92 -15.10 -18.29
N GLU A 173 -2.98 -14.35 -18.06
CA GLU A 173 -3.66 -14.32 -16.76
C GLU A 173 -4.08 -15.71 -16.27
N SER A 174 -4.59 -16.57 -17.20
CA SER A 174 -4.97 -17.95 -16.86
C SER A 174 -3.78 -18.78 -16.37
N GLU A 175 -2.61 -18.65 -17.00
CA GLU A 175 -1.39 -19.37 -16.59
C GLU A 175 -0.94 -18.94 -15.19
N ILE A 176 -0.95 -17.64 -14.91
CA ILE A 176 -0.61 -17.11 -13.58
C ILE A 176 -1.63 -17.61 -12.55
N CYS A 177 -2.92 -17.56 -12.85
CA CYS A 177 -3.98 -18.05 -11.96
C CYS A 177 -3.81 -19.54 -11.65
N ASP A 178 -3.51 -20.37 -12.64
CA ASP A 178 -3.33 -21.82 -12.46
C ASP A 178 -2.13 -22.11 -11.57
N LEU A 179 -1.00 -21.41 -11.77
CA LEU A 179 0.19 -21.53 -10.96
C LEU A 179 -0.05 -21.10 -9.49
N LEU A 180 -0.80 -20.01 -9.28
CA LEU A 180 -1.11 -19.52 -7.93
C LEU A 180 -2.16 -20.40 -7.24
N ASN A 181 -3.26 -20.76 -7.92
CA ASN A 181 -4.36 -21.51 -7.35
C ASN A 181 -3.95 -22.94 -6.96
N GLY A 182 -3.16 -23.62 -7.79
CA GLY A 182 -2.64 -24.96 -7.48
C GLY A 182 -1.79 -25.02 -6.22
N SER A 183 -1.30 -23.88 -5.74
CA SER A 183 -0.41 -23.76 -4.58
C SER A 183 -1.08 -23.09 -3.36
N ALA A 184 -2.29 -22.56 -3.54
CA ALA A 184 -2.95 -21.66 -2.59
C ALA A 184 -3.69 -22.36 -1.46
N GLY A 185 -3.89 -23.65 -1.49
CA GLY A 185 -4.85 -24.36 -0.64
C GLY A 185 -4.61 -24.30 0.86
N HIS A 186 -3.55 -23.66 1.36
CA HIS A 186 -3.20 -23.67 2.78
C HIS A 186 -2.51 -22.39 3.29
N ALA A 187 -2.52 -21.29 2.53
CA ALA A 187 -1.96 -20.05 3.02
C ALA A 187 -2.90 -19.43 4.07
N PRO A 188 -2.41 -19.03 5.25
CA PRO A 188 -3.22 -18.27 6.19
C PRO A 188 -3.63 -16.95 5.54
N SER A 189 -4.89 -16.55 5.73
CA SER A 189 -5.37 -15.25 5.31
C SER A 189 -5.03 -14.22 6.40
N ALA A 190 -4.35 -13.14 6.03
CA ALA A 190 -3.97 -12.05 6.91
C ALA A 190 -4.32 -10.70 6.27
N ILE A 191 -4.35 -9.66 7.08
CA ILE A 191 -4.35 -8.28 6.58
C ILE A 191 -2.94 -7.94 6.15
N LEU A 192 -2.78 -7.54 4.90
CA LEU A 192 -1.53 -7.09 4.32
C LEU A 192 -1.61 -5.59 4.11
N HIS A 193 -0.62 -4.84 4.57
CA HIS A 193 -0.56 -3.39 4.36
C HIS A 193 -0.20 -3.05 2.92
N MET A 194 0.68 -3.82 2.34
CA MET A 194 1.17 -3.71 0.97
C MET A 194 1.89 -2.40 0.62
N ASP A 195 2.17 -1.54 1.59
CA ASP A 195 3.09 -0.40 1.47
C ASP A 195 3.83 -0.13 2.80
N PHE A 196 4.22 -1.23 3.46
CA PHE A 196 4.91 -1.21 4.74
C PHE A 196 6.39 -0.81 4.55
N ARG A 197 6.64 0.49 4.58
CA ARG A 197 7.96 1.12 4.35
C ARG A 197 8.12 2.34 5.26
N SER A 198 9.34 2.83 5.41
CA SER A 198 9.67 3.91 6.36
C SER A 198 8.81 5.18 6.20
N ALA A 199 8.37 5.50 4.98
CA ALA A 199 7.48 6.64 4.75
C ALA A 199 6.08 6.48 5.39
N ASN A 200 5.64 5.25 5.63
CA ASN A 200 4.33 4.91 6.18
C ASN A 200 4.41 4.37 7.62
N ILE A 201 5.62 4.33 8.19
CA ILE A 201 5.89 3.95 9.58
C ILE A 201 6.38 5.18 10.31
N LEU A 202 5.49 5.82 11.05
CA LEU A 202 5.82 7.02 11.81
C LEU A 202 6.62 6.65 13.07
N THR A 203 7.70 7.37 13.29
CA THR A 203 8.62 7.15 14.43
C THR A 203 8.83 8.41 15.22
N ARG A 204 9.03 8.25 16.51
CA ARG A 204 9.46 9.29 17.43
C ARG A 204 10.46 8.69 18.40
N ASP A 205 11.62 9.33 18.55
CA ASP A 205 12.74 8.82 19.36
C ASP A 205 13.11 7.36 18.96
N SER A 206 13.09 7.07 17.66
CA SER A 206 13.32 5.74 17.06
C SER A 206 12.31 4.66 17.48
N GLN A 207 11.19 5.01 18.09
CA GLN A 207 10.09 4.07 18.40
C GLN A 207 8.95 4.27 17.41
N VAL A 208 8.33 3.18 16.94
CA VAL A 208 7.17 3.27 16.05
C VAL A 208 5.96 3.78 16.82
N VAL A 209 5.43 4.94 16.39
CA VAL A 209 4.24 5.57 16.96
C VAL A 209 3.01 5.41 16.07
N GLY A 210 3.18 5.01 14.81
CA GLY A 210 2.04 4.78 13.92
C GLY A 210 2.37 4.08 12.61
N ILE A 211 1.39 3.33 12.12
CA ILE A 211 1.32 2.81 10.75
C ILE A 211 0.20 3.58 10.06
N ILE A 212 0.48 4.14 8.88
CA ILE A 212 -0.46 4.96 8.10
C ILE A 212 -0.52 4.49 6.66
N ASP A 213 -1.51 4.98 5.93
CA ASP A 213 -1.67 4.79 4.48
C ASP A 213 -1.99 3.35 4.07
N TRP A 214 -3.21 2.93 4.40
CA TRP A 214 -3.75 1.61 4.11
C TRP A 214 -4.36 1.49 2.69
N GLY A 215 -4.07 2.42 1.79
CA GLY A 215 -4.64 2.45 0.44
C GLY A 215 -4.35 1.20 -0.39
N ASN A 216 -3.19 0.58 -0.19
CA ASN A 216 -2.76 -0.62 -0.91
C ASN A 216 -3.13 -1.94 -0.20
N ALA A 217 -3.84 -1.88 0.93
CA ALA A 217 -4.12 -3.06 1.73
C ALA A 217 -4.86 -4.15 0.94
N LEU A 218 -4.54 -5.40 1.28
CA LEU A 218 -5.14 -6.62 0.74
C LEU A 218 -5.44 -7.61 1.87
N VAL A 219 -6.35 -8.55 1.61
CA VAL A 219 -6.50 -9.74 2.43
C VAL A 219 -5.89 -10.92 1.71
N GLY A 220 -4.89 -11.58 2.31
CA GLY A 220 -4.23 -12.67 1.62
C GLY A 220 -3.06 -13.33 2.32
N ASP A 221 -2.21 -13.94 1.51
CA ASP A 221 -1.03 -14.68 1.95
C ASP A 221 0.08 -13.72 2.43
N PRO A 222 0.53 -13.80 3.70
CA PRO A 222 1.66 -13.01 4.20
C PRO A 222 2.91 -13.06 3.33
N ALA A 223 3.13 -14.14 2.60
CA ALA A 223 4.25 -14.27 1.69
C ALA A 223 4.25 -13.20 0.58
N LEU A 224 3.08 -12.72 0.17
CA LEU A 224 2.97 -11.64 -0.82
C LEU A 224 3.57 -10.32 -0.30
N GLU A 225 3.28 -9.96 0.95
CA GLU A 225 3.85 -8.74 1.54
C GLU A 225 5.33 -8.91 1.87
N VAL A 226 5.75 -10.09 2.33
CA VAL A 226 7.19 -10.39 2.53
C VAL A 226 7.96 -10.30 1.21
N ALA A 227 7.38 -10.74 0.09
CA ALA A 227 7.97 -10.54 -1.23
C ALA A 227 8.12 -9.05 -1.55
N ARG A 228 7.13 -8.20 -1.20
CA ARG A 228 7.18 -6.75 -1.39
C ARG A 228 8.26 -6.09 -0.53
N ILE A 229 8.36 -6.45 0.75
CA ILE A 229 9.40 -5.97 1.67
C ILE A 229 10.81 -6.33 1.12
N ALA A 230 10.97 -7.52 0.56
CA ALA A 230 12.22 -7.95 -0.04
C ALA A 230 12.56 -7.14 -1.31
N GLU A 231 11.58 -6.84 -2.18
CA GLU A 231 11.78 -5.99 -3.37
C GLU A 231 12.04 -4.52 -3.00
N TYR A 232 11.59 -4.04 -1.84
CA TYR A 232 11.97 -2.74 -1.29
C TYR A 232 13.38 -2.72 -0.70
N GLY A 233 14.05 -3.88 -0.58
CA GLY A 233 15.36 -4.00 0.07
C GLY A 233 15.33 -3.84 1.59
N LEU A 234 14.17 -4.02 2.21
CA LEU A 234 13.96 -3.83 3.66
C LEU A 234 14.03 -5.15 4.44
N TRP A 235 14.12 -6.30 3.76
CA TRP A 235 14.24 -7.61 4.39
C TRP A 235 15.71 -7.92 4.70
N ASP A 236 16.22 -7.41 5.81
CA ASP A 236 17.54 -7.73 6.35
C ASP A 236 17.48 -8.79 7.47
N ASP A 237 18.63 -9.16 8.04
CA ASP A 237 18.74 -10.20 9.07
C ASP A 237 18.01 -9.80 10.37
N ASP A 238 18.03 -8.54 10.75
CA ASP A 238 17.36 -8.04 11.96
C ASP A 238 15.84 -8.05 11.79
N PHE A 239 15.34 -7.60 10.63
CA PHE A 239 13.93 -7.67 10.28
C PHE A 239 13.46 -9.13 10.24
N ALA A 240 14.18 -10.00 9.53
CA ALA A 240 13.87 -11.42 9.38
C ALA A 240 13.84 -12.14 10.73
N THR A 241 14.83 -11.87 11.60
CA THR A 241 14.90 -12.47 12.94
C THR A 241 13.69 -12.09 13.79
N ALA A 242 13.27 -10.83 13.73
CA ALA A 242 12.14 -10.34 14.52
C ALA A 242 10.79 -10.76 13.94
N TYR A 243 10.67 -10.83 12.62
CA TYR A 243 9.48 -11.37 11.97
C TYR A 243 9.30 -12.87 12.24
N GLY A 244 10.40 -13.63 12.31
CA GLY A 244 10.40 -15.06 12.55
C GLY A 244 10.46 -15.89 11.27
N SER A 245 9.56 -16.86 11.12
CA SER A 245 9.57 -17.77 9.97
C SER A 245 9.19 -17.06 8.67
N ASN A 246 10.08 -17.01 7.69
CA ASN A 246 9.85 -16.40 6.39
C ASN A 246 8.79 -17.18 5.57
N PRO A 247 7.57 -16.67 5.39
CA PRO A 247 6.51 -17.38 4.68
C PRO A 247 6.81 -17.53 3.19
N LEU A 248 7.61 -16.65 2.59
CA LEU A 248 7.96 -16.71 1.18
C LEU A 248 8.80 -17.97 0.86
N LEU A 249 9.68 -18.39 1.78
CA LEU A 249 10.48 -19.61 1.62
C LEU A 249 9.66 -20.91 1.76
N GLN A 250 8.42 -20.79 2.28
CA GLN A 250 7.50 -21.92 2.39
C GLN A 250 6.61 -22.08 1.15
N ARG A 251 6.73 -21.18 0.18
CA ARG A 251 5.97 -21.24 -1.07
C ARG A 251 6.80 -21.92 -2.16
N PRO A 252 6.13 -22.59 -3.11
CA PRO A 252 6.77 -23.07 -4.33
C PRO A 252 7.52 -21.94 -5.03
N ALA A 253 8.66 -22.22 -5.65
CA ALA A 253 9.54 -21.21 -6.23
C ALA A 253 8.82 -20.31 -7.25
N HIS A 254 7.91 -20.88 -8.08
CA HIS A 254 7.14 -20.11 -9.05
C HIS A 254 6.16 -19.12 -8.37
N VAL A 255 5.56 -19.48 -7.23
CA VAL A 255 4.69 -18.59 -6.46
C VAL A 255 5.49 -17.44 -5.87
N ALA A 256 6.65 -17.74 -5.28
CA ALA A 256 7.54 -16.71 -4.74
C ALA A 256 8.01 -15.73 -5.83
N LEU A 257 8.31 -16.23 -7.03
CA LEU A 257 8.68 -15.39 -8.18
C LEU A 257 7.50 -14.53 -8.67
N LEU A 258 6.28 -15.07 -8.72
CA LEU A 258 5.08 -14.31 -9.09
C LEU A 258 4.76 -13.19 -8.08
N TYR A 259 4.90 -13.45 -6.78
CA TYR A 259 4.72 -12.42 -5.75
C TYR A 259 5.76 -11.30 -5.87
N ARG A 260 7.01 -11.64 -6.18
CA ARG A 260 8.05 -10.66 -6.47
C ARG A 260 7.77 -9.88 -7.74
N LEU A 261 7.31 -10.57 -8.81
CA LEU A 261 6.96 -9.92 -10.08
C LEU A 261 5.79 -8.94 -9.93
N TYR A 262 4.79 -9.29 -9.11
CA TYR A 262 3.69 -8.38 -8.76
C TYR A 262 4.19 -7.04 -8.21
N THR A 263 5.18 -7.08 -7.32
CA THR A 263 5.79 -5.88 -6.76
C THR A 263 6.73 -5.18 -7.74
N ALA A 264 7.61 -5.93 -8.40
CA ALA A 264 8.59 -5.34 -9.33
C ALA A 264 7.92 -4.61 -10.49
N THR A 265 6.83 -5.15 -11.05
CA THR A 265 6.06 -4.48 -12.11
C THR A 265 5.39 -3.20 -11.60
N MET A 266 4.86 -3.20 -10.37
CA MET A 266 4.30 -2.01 -9.74
C MET A 266 5.37 -0.92 -9.56
N LEU A 267 6.53 -1.26 -9.01
CA LEU A 267 7.64 -0.30 -8.81
C LEU A 267 8.14 0.27 -10.13
N ALA A 268 8.27 -0.58 -11.16
CA ALA A 268 8.69 -0.10 -12.47
C ALA A 268 7.71 0.93 -13.04
N VAL A 269 6.40 0.70 -12.92
CA VAL A 269 5.36 1.67 -13.34
C VAL A 269 5.46 2.96 -12.52
N VAL A 270 5.61 2.88 -11.19
CA VAL A 270 5.75 4.06 -10.32
C VAL A 270 6.91 4.92 -10.80
N PHE A 271 8.11 4.35 -10.96
CA PHE A 271 9.30 5.13 -11.33
C PHE A 271 9.34 5.55 -12.80
N LEU A 272 8.59 4.88 -13.68
CA LEU A 272 8.49 5.28 -15.09
C LEU A 272 7.47 6.41 -15.33
N SER A 273 6.38 6.48 -14.53
CA SER A 273 5.25 7.39 -14.85
C SER A 273 4.66 8.17 -13.69
N GLU A 274 4.48 7.57 -12.50
CA GLU A 274 3.72 8.21 -11.41
C GLU A 274 4.59 9.12 -10.53
N ALA A 275 5.81 8.68 -10.23
CA ALA A 275 6.85 9.44 -9.53
C ALA A 275 8.17 9.23 -10.28
N PRO A 276 8.37 9.87 -11.44
CA PRO A 276 9.47 9.57 -12.34
C PRO A 276 10.85 9.71 -11.69
N ASP A 277 11.59 8.60 -11.67
CA ASP A 277 12.96 8.51 -11.19
C ASP A 277 13.77 7.64 -12.18
N PRO A 278 14.58 8.21 -13.06
CA PRO A 278 15.26 7.46 -14.10
C PRO A 278 16.21 6.36 -13.59
N ALA A 279 16.86 6.58 -12.43
CA ALA A 279 17.78 5.59 -11.87
C ALA A 279 17.01 4.38 -11.31
N ASN A 280 15.98 4.64 -10.51
CA ASN A 280 15.13 3.59 -9.98
C ASN A 280 14.27 2.92 -11.06
N ALA A 281 13.86 3.65 -12.10
CA ALA A 281 13.16 3.09 -13.25
C ALA A 281 14.02 2.04 -13.97
N GLN A 282 15.29 2.35 -14.27
CA GLN A 282 16.20 1.40 -14.91
C GLN A 282 16.34 0.13 -14.06
N VAL A 283 16.66 0.27 -12.77
CA VAL A 283 16.84 -0.88 -11.85
C VAL A 283 15.56 -1.73 -11.79
N SER A 284 14.39 -1.09 -11.70
CA SER A 284 13.11 -1.80 -11.63
C SER A 284 12.78 -2.53 -12.92
N VAL A 285 13.07 -1.95 -14.08
CA VAL A 285 12.85 -2.60 -15.39
C VAL A 285 13.79 -3.83 -15.53
N GLU A 286 15.06 -3.68 -15.17
CA GLU A 286 16.02 -4.80 -15.17
C GLU A 286 15.57 -5.92 -14.25
N ARG A 287 15.01 -5.58 -13.08
CA ARG A 287 14.45 -6.53 -12.12
C ARG A 287 13.25 -7.27 -12.67
N VAL A 288 12.34 -6.59 -13.34
CA VAL A 288 11.20 -7.22 -14.03
C VAL A 288 11.70 -8.25 -15.05
N GLN A 289 12.66 -7.87 -15.90
CA GLN A 289 13.23 -8.78 -16.91
C GLN A 289 13.93 -10.00 -16.29
N GLU A 290 14.61 -9.82 -15.15
CA GLU A 290 15.25 -10.92 -14.40
C GLU A 290 14.21 -11.92 -13.89
N LEU A 291 13.12 -11.44 -13.29
CA LEU A 291 12.05 -12.27 -12.78
C LEU A 291 11.34 -13.04 -13.91
N TYR A 292 11.10 -12.41 -15.05
CA TYR A 292 10.57 -13.08 -16.24
C TYR A 292 11.49 -14.21 -16.74
N ARG A 293 12.80 -13.97 -16.79
CA ARG A 293 13.78 -15.01 -17.17
C ARG A 293 13.81 -16.17 -16.18
N SER A 294 13.55 -15.91 -14.91
CA SER A 294 13.50 -16.95 -13.87
C SER A 294 12.20 -17.77 -13.91
N LEU A 295 11.09 -17.15 -14.26
CA LEU A 295 9.78 -17.79 -14.41
C LEU A 295 9.70 -18.66 -15.67
N LEU A 296 10.29 -18.19 -16.76
CA LEU A 296 10.25 -18.82 -18.08
C LEU A 296 11.67 -19.19 -18.52
N PRO A 297 12.26 -20.24 -17.92
CA PRO A 297 13.61 -20.65 -18.31
C PRO A 297 13.63 -20.96 -19.82
N SER A 298 14.67 -20.46 -20.50
CA SER A 298 14.86 -20.72 -21.93
C SER A 298 14.81 -22.21 -22.19
N PRO A 299 14.18 -22.67 -23.29
CA PRO A 299 14.22 -24.06 -23.68
C PRO A 299 15.69 -24.51 -23.78
N PRO A 300 16.03 -25.74 -23.40
CA PRO A 300 17.39 -26.23 -23.49
C PRO A 300 17.90 -26.01 -24.92
N ARG A 301 19.08 -25.41 -25.07
CA ARG A 301 19.74 -25.30 -26.37
C ARG A 301 19.97 -26.72 -26.89
N LEU A 302 19.27 -27.09 -27.95
CA LEU A 302 19.47 -28.33 -28.68
C LEU A 302 20.86 -28.37 -29.28
#